data_0a4001e6a4f6dd645f8f7823145cafa7
#
_entry.id   0a4001e6a4f6dd645f8f7823145cafa7
#
_cell.length_a   1.000
_cell.length_b   1.000
_cell.length_c   1.000
_cell.angle_alpha   90.00
_cell.angle_beta   90.00
_cell.angle_gamma   90.00
#
_symmetry.space_group_name_H-M   'P 1'
#
loop_
_entity.id
_entity.type
_entity.pdbx_description
1 polymer ?
#
loop_
_entity_poly.entity_id
_entity_poly.type
_entity_poly.pdbx_seq_one_letter_code
_entity_poly.pdbx_strand_id
1 'polypeptide(L)'
;MSSIATTPKLAAWLAADNLDAAIEAGLLRWQAQPGDDPAQGAQVAAAQQRLRDALAARERHRARAVRLRRIAAERDARRAPAASSGVAPALPANVAAILARAKAKATSGGQ
;
A
#
# COMPACT_ATOMS: atom_id res chain seq x y z
N MET A 1 26.90 -3.81 -9.25
CA MET A 1 26.51 -2.49 -9.75
C MET A 1 25.53 -2.65 -10.91
N SER A 2 24.34 -2.19 -10.74
CA SER A 2 23.37 -2.22 -11.80
C SER A 2 23.59 -0.99 -12.69
N SER A 3 23.98 -1.19 -13.93
CA SER A 3 24.07 -0.12 -14.90
C SER A 3 22.68 0.24 -15.40
N ILE A 4 22.44 1.54 -15.52
CA ILE A 4 21.19 2.05 -16.07
C ILE A 4 21.26 1.88 -17.60
N ALA A 5 20.19 1.43 -18.21
CA ALA A 5 20.12 1.31 -19.67
C ALA A 5 20.23 2.70 -20.32
N THR A 6 20.65 2.69 -21.58
CA THR A 6 20.81 3.94 -22.34
C THR A 6 19.45 4.57 -22.64
N THR A 7 19.44 5.89 -22.87
CA THR A 7 18.21 6.62 -23.19
C THR A 7 17.47 6.02 -24.40
N PRO A 8 18.13 5.69 -25.53
CA PRO A 8 17.44 5.06 -26.66
C PRO A 8 16.78 3.73 -26.29
N LYS A 9 17.43 2.94 -25.44
CA LYS A 9 16.90 1.64 -25.04
C LYS A 9 15.66 1.79 -24.15
N LEU A 10 15.71 2.71 -23.19
CA LEU A 10 14.56 3.02 -22.35
C LEU A 10 13.40 3.56 -23.20
N ALA A 11 13.68 4.47 -24.12
CA ALA A 11 12.67 5.01 -25.03
C ALA A 11 12.03 3.92 -25.90
N ALA A 12 12.83 2.95 -26.36
CA ALA A 12 12.32 1.84 -27.15
C ALA A 12 11.36 0.96 -26.34
N TRP A 13 11.69 0.65 -25.11
CA TRP A 13 10.77 -0.10 -24.24
C TRP A 13 9.48 0.66 -23.96
N LEU A 14 9.58 1.96 -23.72
CA LEU A 14 8.40 2.80 -23.48
C LEU A 14 7.53 2.88 -24.73
N ALA A 15 8.13 2.98 -25.90
CA ALA A 15 7.41 2.99 -27.17
C ALA A 15 6.70 1.64 -27.43
N ALA A 16 7.28 0.56 -26.95
CA ALA A 16 6.70 -0.79 -27.04
C ALA A 16 5.71 -1.08 -25.91
N ASP A 17 5.41 -0.09 -25.08
CA ASP A 17 4.52 -0.23 -23.92
C ASP A 17 5.03 -1.27 -22.92
N ASN A 18 6.35 -1.42 -22.83
CA ASN A 18 6.99 -2.36 -21.91
C ASN A 18 7.61 -1.60 -20.74
N LEU A 19 6.75 -1.09 -19.88
CA LEU A 19 7.15 -0.30 -18.72
C LEU A 19 7.96 -1.13 -17.71
N ASP A 20 7.61 -2.40 -17.53
CA ASP A 20 8.30 -3.27 -16.58
C ASP A 20 9.78 -3.42 -16.93
N ALA A 21 10.09 -3.62 -18.19
CA ALA A 21 11.49 -3.72 -18.64
C ALA A 21 12.23 -2.41 -18.42
N ALA A 22 11.58 -1.27 -18.66
CA ALA A 22 12.17 0.04 -18.43
C ALA A 22 12.46 0.28 -16.95
N ILE A 23 11.56 -0.11 -16.07
CA ILE A 23 11.75 0.01 -14.61
C ILE A 23 12.91 -0.86 -14.15
N GLU A 24 12.96 -2.10 -14.57
CA GLU A 24 14.05 -3.02 -14.23
C GLU A 24 15.39 -2.53 -14.74
N ALA A 25 15.38 -1.84 -15.88
CA ALA A 25 16.59 -1.29 -16.48
C ALA A 25 17.06 0.01 -15.85
N GLY A 26 16.35 0.55 -14.86
CA GLY A 26 16.77 1.71 -14.10
C GLY A 26 16.07 3.01 -14.45
N LEU A 27 14.85 2.95 -14.94
CA LEU A 27 14.08 4.16 -15.32
C LEU A 27 14.03 5.20 -14.20
N LEU A 28 13.81 4.78 -12.96
CA LEU A 28 13.74 5.71 -11.82
C LEU A 28 15.05 6.40 -11.50
N ARG A 29 16.18 5.79 -11.87
CA ARG A 29 17.51 6.33 -11.65
C ARG A 29 18.09 7.03 -12.87
N TRP A 30 17.37 6.98 -13.97
CA TRP A 30 17.83 7.57 -15.22
C TRP A 30 18.01 9.09 -15.08
N GLN A 31 19.06 9.60 -15.68
CA GLN A 31 19.32 11.03 -15.79
C GLN A 31 19.65 11.37 -17.24
N ALA A 32 19.20 12.54 -17.68
CA ALA A 32 19.49 13.01 -19.02
C ALA A 32 21.00 13.13 -19.22
N GLN A 33 21.49 12.66 -20.36
CA GLN A 33 22.90 12.70 -20.71
C GLN A 33 23.13 13.68 -21.84
N PRO A 34 24.30 14.35 -21.87
CA PRO A 34 24.68 15.15 -23.02
C PRO A 34 24.72 14.28 -24.29
N GLY A 35 24.13 14.75 -25.35
CA GLY A 35 24.09 14.00 -26.58
C GLY A 35 22.88 13.10 -26.75
N ASP A 36 22.00 13.00 -25.76
CA ASP A 36 20.73 12.29 -25.93
C ASP A 36 19.84 12.99 -26.95
N ASP A 37 19.11 12.18 -27.72
CA ASP A 37 18.09 12.74 -28.60
C ASP A 37 17.03 13.45 -27.75
N PRO A 38 16.72 14.72 -28.03
CA PRO A 38 15.77 15.48 -27.20
C PRO A 38 14.39 14.82 -27.10
N ALA A 39 13.90 14.23 -28.19
CA ALA A 39 12.61 13.56 -28.20
C ALA A 39 12.60 12.32 -27.29
N GLN A 40 13.65 11.53 -27.37
CA GLN A 40 13.80 10.34 -26.53
C GLN A 40 14.00 10.73 -25.06
N GLY A 41 14.82 11.73 -24.79
CA GLY A 41 15.04 12.24 -23.46
C GLY A 41 13.76 12.75 -22.82
N ALA A 42 12.94 13.48 -23.57
CA ALA A 42 11.65 13.98 -23.11
C ALA A 42 10.67 12.84 -22.82
N GLN A 43 10.66 11.82 -23.67
CA GLN A 43 9.81 10.65 -23.49
C GLN A 43 10.17 9.90 -22.21
N VAL A 44 11.46 9.66 -21.98
CA VAL A 44 11.94 8.96 -20.79
C VAL A 44 11.69 9.81 -19.55
N ALA A 45 11.95 11.11 -19.60
CA ALA A 45 11.70 12.01 -18.47
C ALA A 45 10.23 12.06 -18.09
N ALA A 46 9.33 12.12 -19.05
CA ALA A 46 7.89 12.14 -18.82
C ALA A 46 7.42 10.81 -18.18
N ALA A 47 7.92 9.69 -18.66
CA ALA A 47 7.59 8.38 -18.09
C ALA A 47 8.14 8.24 -16.66
N GLN A 48 9.36 8.69 -16.42
CA GLN A 48 9.96 8.70 -15.09
C GLN A 48 9.13 9.53 -14.11
N GLN A 49 8.69 10.71 -14.54
CA GLN A 49 7.90 11.58 -13.69
C GLN A 49 6.53 10.97 -13.37
N ARG A 50 5.87 10.39 -14.38
CA ARG A 50 4.59 9.71 -14.15
C ARG A 50 4.74 8.56 -13.16
N LEU A 51 5.83 7.80 -13.26
CA LEU A 51 6.08 6.70 -12.34
C LEU A 51 6.35 7.21 -10.92
N ARG A 52 7.14 8.27 -10.78
CA ARG A 52 7.38 8.91 -9.47
C ARG A 52 6.09 9.41 -8.84
N ASP A 53 5.24 10.05 -9.63
CA ASP A 53 3.95 10.55 -9.14
C ASP A 53 3.04 9.41 -8.70
N ALA A 54 3.00 8.32 -9.45
CA ALA A 54 2.22 7.14 -9.11
C ALA A 54 2.72 6.49 -7.82
N LEU A 55 4.04 6.37 -7.65
CA LEU A 55 4.62 5.81 -6.43
C LEU A 55 4.38 6.72 -5.22
N ALA A 56 4.45 8.03 -5.41
CA ALA A 56 4.16 9.00 -4.35
C ALA A 56 2.69 8.94 -3.93
N ALA A 57 1.78 8.84 -4.89
CA ALA A 57 0.35 8.69 -4.60
C ALA A 57 0.07 7.40 -3.85
N ARG A 58 0.72 6.31 -4.25
CA ARG A 58 0.60 5.02 -3.60
C ARG A 58 1.11 5.07 -2.16
N GLU A 59 2.23 5.76 -1.93
CA GLU A 59 2.79 5.93 -0.60
C GLU A 59 1.90 6.79 0.29
N ARG A 60 1.31 7.86 -0.26
CA ARG A 60 0.34 8.68 0.48
C ARG A 60 -0.89 7.86 0.87
N HIS A 61 -1.38 7.04 -0.04
CA HIS A 61 -2.51 6.16 0.23
C HIS A 61 -2.19 5.17 1.35
N ARG A 62 -1.02 4.57 1.30
CA ARG A 62 -0.54 3.63 2.33
C ARG A 62 -0.40 4.32 3.69
N ALA A 63 0.21 5.50 3.72
CA ALA A 63 0.39 6.27 4.95
C ALA A 63 -0.96 6.66 5.55
N ARG A 64 -1.90 7.06 4.71
CA ARG A 64 -3.26 7.36 5.14
C ARG A 64 -3.96 6.14 5.73
N ALA A 65 -3.85 4.99 5.09
CA ALA A 65 -4.44 3.75 5.58
C ALA A 65 -3.87 3.34 6.94
N VAL A 66 -2.55 3.46 7.12
CA VAL A 66 -1.89 3.19 8.40
C VAL A 66 -2.39 4.15 9.48
N ARG A 67 -2.49 5.45 9.15
CA ARG A 67 -2.98 6.46 10.09
C ARG A 67 -4.42 6.19 10.52
N LEU A 68 -5.29 5.85 9.58
CA LEU A 68 -6.68 5.55 9.88
C LEU A 68 -6.82 4.29 10.74
N ARG A 69 -6.03 3.27 10.49
CA ARG A 69 -6.00 2.07 11.32
C ARG A 69 -5.52 2.38 12.74
N ARG A 70 -4.52 3.24 12.87
CA ARG A 70 -4.03 3.67 14.18
C ARG A 70 -5.11 4.43 14.97
N ILE A 71 -5.81 5.35 14.31
CA ILE A 71 -6.90 6.09 14.93
C ILE A 71 -8.02 5.14 15.38
N ALA A 72 -8.38 4.18 14.54
CA ALA A 72 -9.38 3.18 14.88
C ALA A 72 -8.94 2.33 16.08
N ALA A 73 -7.67 1.90 16.10
CA ALA A 73 -7.12 1.15 17.21
C ALA A 73 -7.11 1.96 18.52
N GLU A 74 -6.79 3.24 18.46
CA GLU A 74 -6.82 4.13 19.62
C GLU A 74 -8.24 4.30 20.14
N ARG A 75 -9.23 4.43 19.26
CA ARG A 75 -10.64 4.49 19.66
C ARG A 75 -11.09 3.21 20.33
N ASP A 76 -10.73 2.08 19.76
CA ASP A 76 -11.06 0.78 20.35
C ASP A 76 -10.38 0.59 21.70
N ALA A 77 -9.15 1.04 21.84
CA ALA A 77 -8.42 1.00 23.11
C ALA A 77 -9.11 1.88 24.18
N ARG A 78 -9.67 3.01 23.79
CA ARG A 78 -10.42 3.87 24.72
C ARG A 78 -11.75 3.24 25.15
N ARG A 79 -12.38 2.47 24.29
CA ARG A 79 -13.60 1.73 24.64
C ARG A 79 -13.30 0.51 25.50
N ALA A 80 -12.25 -0.22 25.13
CA ALA A 80 -11.87 -1.47 25.81
C ALA A 80 -11.53 -1.31 27.28
N PRO A 81 -10.83 -0.25 27.76
CA PRO A 81 -10.50 -0.12 29.17
C PRO A 81 -11.70 -0.10 30.10
N ALA A 82 -12.81 0.43 29.66
CA ALA A 82 -14.03 0.42 30.45
C ALA A 82 -14.58 -0.99 30.63
N ALA A 83 -14.34 -1.84 29.66
CA ALA A 83 -14.79 -3.24 29.70
C ALA A 83 -13.75 -4.19 30.28
N SER A 84 -12.45 -3.85 30.16
CA SER A 84 -11.36 -4.77 30.52
C SER A 84 -10.57 -4.35 31.75
N SER A 85 -10.81 -3.18 32.32
CA SER A 85 -10.00 -2.65 33.41
C SER A 85 -10.25 -3.37 34.71
N GLY A 86 -9.52 -4.44 34.95
CA GLY A 86 -9.46 -5.12 36.23
C GLY A 86 -10.76 -5.76 36.70
N VAL A 87 -11.80 -5.51 35.99
CA VAL A 87 -13.11 -6.04 36.28
C VAL A 87 -13.48 -6.97 35.13
N ALA A 88 -12.46 -7.63 34.69
CA ALA A 88 -12.53 -8.52 33.56
C ALA A 88 -13.66 -9.53 33.61
N PRO A 89 -14.04 -10.10 34.77
CA PRO A 89 -15.16 -11.02 34.76
C PRO A 89 -16.50 -10.34 34.60
N ALA A 90 -16.53 -9.02 34.50
CA ALA A 90 -17.79 -8.32 34.51
C ALA A 90 -18.41 -8.13 33.14
N LEU A 91 -18.35 -9.12 32.28
CA LEU A 91 -19.35 -9.21 31.24
C LEU A 91 -20.69 -9.39 31.96
N PRO A 92 -21.65 -8.47 31.74
CA PRO A 92 -22.98 -8.67 32.28
C PRO A 92 -23.49 -10.06 31.89
N ALA A 93 -24.20 -10.70 32.80
CA ALA A 93 -24.68 -12.06 32.55
C ALA A 93 -25.48 -12.19 31.25
N ASN A 94 -26.19 -11.12 30.85
CA ASN A 94 -26.92 -11.09 29.59
C ASN A 94 -26.01 -11.13 28.37
N VAL A 95 -24.84 -10.47 28.43
CA VAL A 95 -23.88 -10.49 27.31
C VAL A 95 -23.20 -11.85 27.21
N ALA A 96 -22.83 -12.43 28.37
CA ALA A 96 -22.26 -13.78 28.38
C ALA A 96 -23.27 -14.82 27.84
N ALA A 97 -24.54 -14.67 28.17
CA ALA A 97 -25.59 -15.53 27.65
C ALA A 97 -25.77 -15.37 26.13
N ILE A 98 -25.69 -14.13 25.63
CA ILE A 98 -25.76 -13.83 24.19
C ILE A 98 -24.59 -14.46 23.45
N LEU A 99 -23.37 -14.31 23.99
CA LEU A 99 -22.18 -14.90 23.38
C LEU A 99 -22.22 -16.42 23.39
N ALA A 100 -22.66 -17.03 24.48
CA ALA A 100 -22.81 -18.46 24.59
C ALA A 100 -23.87 -18.98 23.60
N ARG A 101 -24.95 -18.26 23.44
CA ARG A 101 -26.01 -18.59 22.49
C ARG A 101 -25.54 -18.45 21.05
N ALA A 102 -24.79 -17.40 20.71
CA ALA A 102 -24.22 -17.21 19.40
C ALA A 102 -23.20 -18.30 19.06
N LYS A 103 -22.38 -18.69 20.03
CA LYS A 103 -21.40 -19.75 19.88
C LYS A 103 -22.08 -21.12 19.68
N ALA A 104 -23.11 -21.40 20.45
CA ALA A 104 -23.88 -22.64 20.31
C ALA A 104 -24.58 -22.71 18.95
N LYS A 105 -25.13 -21.58 18.48
CA LYS A 105 -25.79 -21.49 17.18
C LYS A 105 -24.79 -21.68 16.05
N ALA A 106 -23.59 -21.11 16.17
CA ALA A 106 -22.54 -21.30 15.17
C ALA A 106 -22.08 -22.76 15.12
N THR A 107 -22.02 -23.43 16.25
CA THR A 107 -21.61 -24.83 16.32
C THR A 107 -22.70 -25.76 15.82
N SER A 108 -23.97 -25.48 16.12
CA SER A 108 -25.08 -26.30 15.65
C SER A 108 -25.48 -25.99 14.21
N GLY A 109 -25.19 -24.79 13.73
CA GLY A 109 -25.45 -24.41 12.34
C GLY A 109 -24.54 -25.07 11.32
N GLY A 110 -23.46 -25.71 11.77
CA GLY A 110 -22.54 -26.44 10.91
C GLY A 110 -22.93 -27.89 10.65
N GLN A 111 -24.07 -28.33 11.16
CA GLN A 111 -24.53 -29.70 10.98
C GLN A 111 -25.42 -29.84 9.74
#